data_3bb663a50238a6b438912270ec6617ba
#
_entry.id   3bb663a50238a6b438912270ec6617ba
#
_cell.length_a   1.000
_cell.length_b   1.000
_cell.length_c   1.000
_cell.angle_alpha   90.00
_cell.angle_beta   90.00
_cell.angle_gamma   90.00
#
_symmetry.space_group_name_H-M   'P 1'
#
loop_
_entity.id
_entity.type
_entity.pdbx_description
1 polymer ?
#
loop_
_entity_poly.entity_id
_entity_poly.type
_entity_poly.pdbx_seq_one_letter_code
_entity_poly.pdbx_strand_id
1 'polypeptide(L)'
;MQILTINNTVFVLQECEKLKTLPYKENLIICKNKAGKKYPENVLLNFLFFNNKLYGKVSAIDPTLYKYCVKNDIEIVNINQGYARCSTLILNNRTAVTADISIKNALEKDGAEVLLISSGDIKLEGYDYGFIGGASGKISDNTVVFFGNAEMHPYYSSIRELCSKNKIEIKILCKNMPLTDVGGIVKIL
;
A
#
# COMPACT_ATOMS: atom_id res chain seq x y z
N MET A 1 -1.73 2.00 8.67
CA MET A 1 -2.02 0.68 8.05
C MET A 1 -2.06 -0.37 9.13
N GLN A 2 -3.17 -1.07 9.25
CA GLN A 2 -3.44 -2.06 10.31
C GLN A 2 -3.49 -3.50 9.76
N ILE A 3 -3.41 -3.64 8.46
CA ILE A 3 -3.45 -4.90 7.73
C ILE A 3 -2.41 -4.89 6.60
N LEU A 4 -1.72 -6.01 6.41
CA LEU A 4 -0.80 -6.22 5.29
C LEU A 4 -1.04 -7.62 4.73
N THR A 5 -1.09 -7.73 3.40
CA THR A 5 -1.20 -9.01 2.72
C THR A 5 0.10 -9.32 1.99
N ILE A 6 0.64 -10.51 2.21
CA ILE A 6 1.80 -11.06 1.52
C ILE A 6 1.41 -12.45 0.99
N ASN A 7 1.35 -12.60 -0.33
CA ASN A 7 0.85 -13.81 -0.99
C ASN A 7 -0.52 -14.21 -0.39
N ASN A 8 -0.66 -15.42 0.14
CA ASN A 8 -1.88 -15.92 0.78
C ASN A 8 -1.86 -15.78 2.31
N THR A 9 -1.17 -14.78 2.84
CA THR A 9 -1.07 -14.54 4.28
C THR A 9 -1.46 -13.10 4.59
N VAL A 10 -2.38 -12.94 5.53
CA VAL A 10 -2.86 -11.65 6.01
C VAL A 10 -2.31 -11.39 7.41
N PHE A 11 -1.62 -10.28 7.59
CA PHE A 11 -1.13 -9.79 8.87
C PHE A 11 -2.07 -8.73 9.41
N VAL A 12 -2.46 -8.83 10.67
CA VAL A 12 -3.34 -7.88 11.35
C VAL A 12 -2.74 -7.51 12.70
N LEU A 13 -2.78 -6.24 13.06
CA LEU A 13 -2.32 -5.79 14.37
C LEU A 13 -3.23 -6.30 15.49
N GLN A 14 -2.65 -6.52 16.67
CA GLN A 14 -3.33 -7.14 17.80
C GLN A 14 -4.59 -6.38 18.25
N GLU A 15 -4.57 -5.05 18.20
CA GLU A 15 -5.70 -4.19 18.63
C GLU A 15 -6.86 -4.13 17.63
N CYS A 16 -6.71 -4.66 16.43
CA CYS A 16 -7.69 -4.53 15.36
C CYS A 16 -8.74 -5.65 15.39
N GLU A 17 -9.58 -5.68 16.44
CA GLU A 17 -10.56 -6.75 16.66
C GLU A 17 -11.49 -6.99 15.46
N LYS A 18 -12.01 -5.92 14.83
CA LYS A 18 -12.88 -6.04 13.65
C LYS A 18 -12.19 -6.71 12.46
N LEU A 19 -10.89 -6.51 12.29
CA LEU A 19 -10.15 -7.15 11.20
C LEU A 19 -9.92 -8.64 11.46
N LYS A 20 -9.82 -9.07 12.71
CA LYS A 20 -9.63 -10.49 13.08
C LYS A 20 -10.84 -11.37 12.79
N THR A 21 -12.03 -10.78 12.72
CA THR A 21 -13.31 -11.50 12.52
C THR A 21 -13.76 -11.54 11.06
N LEU A 22 -13.03 -10.94 10.14
CA LEU A 22 -13.36 -10.99 8.72
C LEU A 22 -13.14 -12.40 8.15
N PRO A 23 -13.95 -12.81 7.17
CA PRO A 23 -13.88 -14.15 6.58
C PRO A 23 -12.70 -14.27 5.60
N TYR A 24 -11.48 -14.26 6.12
CA TYR A 24 -10.29 -14.47 5.30
C TYR A 24 -10.26 -15.89 4.74
N LYS A 25 -9.96 -16.03 3.46
CA LYS A 25 -9.61 -17.32 2.85
C LYS A 25 -8.15 -17.68 3.03
N GLU A 26 -7.34 -16.65 3.29
CA GLU A 26 -5.90 -16.74 3.49
C GLU A 26 -5.54 -17.06 4.95
N ASN A 27 -4.28 -17.39 5.16
CA ASN A 27 -3.75 -17.59 6.51
C ASN A 27 -3.70 -16.27 7.27
N LEU A 28 -4.44 -16.16 8.36
CA LEU A 28 -4.42 -15.00 9.24
C LEU A 28 -3.31 -15.13 10.29
N ILE A 29 -2.44 -14.12 10.34
CA ILE A 29 -1.42 -13.97 11.39
C ILE A 29 -1.68 -12.69 12.18
N ILE A 30 -1.85 -12.83 13.48
CA ILE A 30 -2.00 -11.71 14.40
C ILE A 30 -0.62 -11.28 14.89
N CYS A 31 -0.26 -10.03 14.63
CA CYS A 31 1.01 -9.45 15.08
C CYS A 31 1.02 -9.26 16.61
N LYS A 32 2.21 -9.38 17.21
CA LYS A 32 2.36 -9.28 18.66
C LYS A 32 2.30 -7.84 19.17
N ASN A 33 2.80 -6.90 18.40
CA ASN A 33 2.88 -5.52 18.82
C ASN A 33 1.58 -4.77 18.51
N LYS A 34 1.31 -3.77 19.34
CA LYS A 34 0.26 -2.77 19.11
C LYS A 34 0.90 -1.55 18.45
N ALA A 35 0.16 -0.89 17.55
CA ALA A 35 0.63 0.35 16.99
C ALA A 35 0.70 1.45 18.07
N GLY A 36 1.81 2.17 18.08
CA GLY A 36 1.92 3.39 18.86
C GLY A 36 1.14 4.55 18.23
N LYS A 37 1.08 5.67 18.96
CA LYS A 37 0.41 6.89 18.48
C LYS A 37 1.30 7.75 17.59
N LYS A 38 2.62 7.59 17.70
CA LYS A 38 3.62 8.42 17.02
C LYS A 38 4.48 7.58 16.07
N TYR A 39 5.01 8.25 15.05
CA TYR A 39 6.01 7.68 14.17
C TYR A 39 7.32 7.41 14.93
N PRO A 40 7.99 6.26 14.71
CA PRO A 40 7.67 5.20 13.73
C PRO A 40 6.79 4.06 14.27
N GLU A 41 6.30 4.13 15.49
CA GLU A 41 5.53 3.06 16.15
C GLU A 41 4.17 2.81 15.49
N ASN A 42 3.65 3.77 14.71
CA ASN A 42 2.36 3.68 14.03
C ASN A 42 2.43 3.02 12.63
N VAL A 43 3.63 2.61 12.17
CA VAL A 43 3.83 2.07 10.81
C VAL A 43 4.26 0.59 10.77
N LEU A 44 3.99 -0.18 11.81
CA LEU A 44 4.44 -1.58 12.01
C LEU A 44 4.14 -2.51 10.82
N LEU A 45 3.03 -2.31 10.10
CA LEU A 45 2.61 -3.07 8.92
C LEU A 45 2.55 -2.20 7.66
N ASN A 46 3.07 -0.97 7.68
CA ASN A 46 3.03 -0.09 6.51
C ASN A 46 4.20 -0.36 5.55
N PHE A 47 4.38 -1.62 5.22
CA PHE A 47 5.38 -2.12 4.29
C PHE A 47 4.76 -2.39 2.92
N LEU A 48 5.53 -2.16 1.88
CA LEU A 48 5.16 -2.45 0.50
C LEU A 48 5.69 -3.83 0.12
N PHE A 49 4.80 -4.80 -0.10
CA PHE A 49 5.20 -6.08 -0.68
C PHE A 49 5.11 -5.99 -2.21
N PHE A 50 6.24 -6.15 -2.89
CA PHE A 50 6.34 -6.00 -4.32
C PHE A 50 7.43 -6.93 -4.87
N ASN A 51 7.09 -7.71 -5.89
CA ASN A 51 8.02 -8.63 -6.58
C ASN A 51 8.83 -9.53 -5.60
N ASN A 52 8.14 -10.17 -4.67
CA ASN A 52 8.70 -11.05 -3.63
C ASN A 52 9.71 -10.37 -2.68
N LYS A 53 9.66 -9.05 -2.58
CA LYS A 53 10.45 -8.26 -1.62
C LYS A 53 9.54 -7.40 -0.76
N LEU A 54 9.98 -7.10 0.45
CA LEU A 54 9.28 -6.24 1.40
C LEU A 54 10.05 -4.93 1.58
N TYR A 55 9.49 -3.80 1.13
CA TYR A 55 10.12 -2.48 1.23
C TYR A 55 9.49 -1.68 2.36
N GLY A 56 10.32 -1.02 3.15
CA GLY A 56 9.85 -0.14 4.22
C GLY A 56 10.95 0.22 5.22
N LYS A 57 10.57 0.91 6.28
CA LYS A 57 11.49 1.27 7.35
C LYS A 57 11.73 0.09 8.29
N VAL A 58 12.81 -0.64 8.09
CA VAL A 58 13.12 -1.90 8.80
C VAL A 58 13.14 -1.72 10.32
N SER A 59 13.56 -0.55 10.83
CA SER A 59 13.56 -0.29 12.28
C SER A 59 12.14 -0.23 12.90
N ALA A 60 11.08 -0.18 12.07
CA ALA A 60 9.69 -0.14 12.53
C ALA A 60 8.93 -1.46 12.28
N ILE A 61 9.57 -2.47 11.71
CA ILE A 61 8.88 -3.71 11.34
C ILE A 61 8.37 -4.48 12.57
N ASP A 62 7.14 -4.99 12.50
CA ASP A 62 6.66 -5.91 13.53
C ASP A 62 7.50 -7.19 13.56
N PRO A 63 7.93 -7.68 14.75
CA PRO A 63 8.76 -8.88 14.86
C PRO A 63 8.13 -10.15 14.26
N THR A 64 6.79 -10.24 14.24
CA THR A 64 6.07 -11.37 13.64
C THR A 64 6.21 -11.33 12.11
N LEU A 65 6.04 -10.14 11.52
CA LEU A 65 6.25 -9.92 10.08
C LEU A 65 7.70 -10.18 9.68
N TYR A 66 8.67 -9.68 10.46
CA TYR A 66 10.09 -9.93 10.22
C TYR A 66 10.41 -11.42 10.17
N LYS A 67 9.97 -12.18 11.20
CA LYS A 67 10.20 -13.64 11.28
C LYS A 67 9.56 -14.39 10.11
N TYR A 68 8.38 -13.96 9.68
CA TYR A 68 7.72 -14.54 8.51
C TYR A 68 8.54 -14.32 7.23
N CYS A 69 9.05 -13.11 7.02
CA CYS A 69 9.89 -12.82 5.84
C CYS A 69 11.15 -13.69 5.83
N VAL A 70 11.86 -13.77 6.95
CA VAL A 70 13.06 -14.62 7.06
C VAL A 70 12.74 -16.10 6.79
N LYS A 71 11.64 -16.62 7.35
CA LYS A 71 11.23 -18.02 7.16
C LYS A 71 10.86 -18.36 5.71
N ASN A 72 10.37 -17.38 4.94
CA ASN A 72 9.88 -17.55 3.57
C ASN A 72 10.81 -16.97 2.51
N ASP A 73 12.08 -16.69 2.86
CA ASP A 73 13.10 -16.13 1.96
C ASP A 73 12.64 -14.85 1.23
N ILE A 74 11.87 -14.00 1.94
CA ILE A 74 11.45 -12.69 1.45
C ILE A 74 12.52 -11.67 1.82
N GLU A 75 13.16 -11.08 0.82
CA GLU A 75 14.13 -10.01 1.01
C GLU A 75 13.46 -8.78 1.61
N ILE A 76 14.04 -8.22 2.67
CA ILE A 76 13.57 -6.98 3.30
C ILE A 76 14.48 -5.83 2.89
N VAL A 77 13.95 -4.90 2.10
CA VAL A 77 14.66 -3.74 1.58
C VAL A 77 14.36 -2.53 2.46
N ASN A 78 15.41 -2.01 3.13
CA ASN A 78 15.25 -0.81 3.94
C ASN A 78 15.17 0.42 3.06
N ILE A 79 14.09 1.19 3.22
CA ILE A 79 13.92 2.51 2.60
C ILE A 79 13.60 3.56 3.67
N ASN A 80 13.90 4.83 3.38
CA ASN A 80 13.67 5.91 4.33
C ASN A 80 12.21 6.44 4.29
N GLN A 81 11.24 5.55 4.04
CA GLN A 81 9.81 5.85 4.05
C GLN A 81 9.07 4.86 4.94
N GLY A 82 8.48 5.34 6.02
CA GLY A 82 7.71 4.51 6.95
C GLY A 82 6.30 4.19 6.48
N TYR A 83 5.74 5.01 5.60
CA TYR A 83 4.40 4.81 5.02
C TYR A 83 4.48 4.17 3.62
N ALA A 84 5.39 3.21 3.41
CA ALA A 84 5.69 2.67 2.08
C ALA A 84 4.45 2.14 1.34
N ARG A 85 3.59 1.38 2.04
CA ARG A 85 2.35 0.85 1.45
C ARG A 85 1.34 1.95 1.12
N CYS A 86 1.14 2.89 2.03
CA CYS A 86 0.23 4.02 1.78
C CYS A 86 0.74 4.94 0.67
N SER A 87 2.05 5.11 0.54
CA SER A 87 2.65 5.97 -0.48
C SER A 87 2.63 5.37 -1.89
N THR A 88 2.24 4.08 -2.05
CA THR A 88 2.40 3.37 -3.33
C THR A 88 1.13 2.67 -3.77
N LEU A 89 0.68 2.94 -5.01
CA LEU A 89 -0.29 2.13 -5.73
C LEU A 89 0.47 1.10 -6.59
N ILE A 90 0.28 -0.18 -6.30
CA ILE A 90 0.81 -1.29 -7.11
C ILE A 90 -0.20 -1.61 -8.21
N LEU A 91 0.24 -1.61 -9.47
CA LEU A 91 -0.56 -2.05 -10.60
C LEU A 91 -0.37 -3.54 -10.90
N ASN A 92 0.87 -3.98 -10.92
CA ASN A 92 1.24 -5.40 -11.07
C ASN A 92 2.64 -5.62 -10.45
N ASN A 93 3.27 -6.78 -10.69
CA ASN A 93 4.60 -7.12 -10.16
C ASN A 93 5.77 -6.36 -10.80
N ARG A 94 5.51 -5.43 -11.74
CA ARG A 94 6.53 -4.65 -12.46
C ARG A 94 6.19 -3.16 -12.53
N THR A 95 5.00 -2.75 -12.11
CA THR A 95 4.53 -1.38 -12.35
C THR A 95 3.88 -0.81 -11.10
N ALA A 96 4.29 0.39 -10.71
CA ALA A 96 3.77 1.09 -9.55
C ALA A 96 3.62 2.60 -9.79
N VAL A 97 2.85 3.27 -8.94
CA VAL A 97 2.70 4.73 -8.90
C VAL A 97 3.01 5.20 -7.49
N THR A 98 3.86 6.21 -7.32
CA THR A 98 4.20 6.78 -6.01
C THR A 98 4.53 8.26 -6.11
N ALA A 99 4.36 9.00 -5.01
CA ALA A 99 4.88 10.36 -4.88
C ALA A 99 6.23 10.41 -4.15
N ASP A 100 6.75 9.27 -3.70
CA ASP A 100 7.99 9.19 -2.92
C ASP A 100 9.18 8.78 -3.79
N ILE A 101 10.17 9.65 -3.88
CA ILE A 101 11.37 9.43 -4.70
C ILE A 101 12.24 8.26 -4.20
N SER A 102 12.25 8.01 -2.87
CA SER A 102 13.05 6.91 -2.31
C SER A 102 12.44 5.55 -2.65
N ILE A 103 11.11 5.46 -2.66
CA ILE A 103 10.38 4.29 -3.13
C ILE A 103 10.60 4.08 -4.63
N LYS A 104 10.43 5.14 -5.44
CA LYS A 104 10.69 5.07 -6.88
C LYS A 104 12.07 4.48 -7.17
N ASN A 105 13.11 5.08 -6.58
CA ASN A 105 14.48 4.65 -6.82
C ASN A 105 14.73 3.19 -6.39
N ALA A 106 14.14 2.76 -5.27
CA ALA A 106 14.28 1.38 -4.79
C ALA A 106 13.60 0.38 -5.73
N LEU A 107 12.39 0.68 -6.20
CA LEU A 107 11.64 -0.19 -7.11
C LEU A 107 12.26 -0.24 -8.51
N GLU A 108 12.73 0.90 -9.03
CA GLU A 108 13.42 0.96 -10.34
C GLU A 108 14.75 0.21 -10.35
N LYS A 109 15.49 0.24 -9.23
CA LYS A 109 16.70 -0.58 -9.04
C LYS A 109 16.40 -2.07 -9.18
N ASP A 110 15.21 -2.50 -8.80
CA ASP A 110 14.73 -3.87 -8.94
C ASP A 110 13.95 -4.12 -10.25
N GLY A 111 14.08 -3.22 -11.22
CA GLY A 111 13.56 -3.37 -12.59
C GLY A 111 12.09 -3.01 -12.78
N ALA A 112 11.48 -2.29 -11.85
CA ALA A 112 10.10 -1.83 -11.99
C ALA A 112 9.98 -0.57 -12.86
N GLU A 113 8.85 -0.43 -13.56
CA GLU A 113 8.41 0.82 -14.17
C GLU A 113 7.62 1.62 -13.11
N VAL A 114 8.08 2.82 -12.74
CA VAL A 114 7.45 3.61 -11.68
C VAL A 114 7.05 4.99 -12.18
N LEU A 115 5.75 5.28 -12.15
CA LEU A 115 5.23 6.62 -12.38
C LEU A 115 5.39 7.44 -11.10
N LEU A 116 6.23 8.47 -11.15
CA LEU A 116 6.33 9.46 -10.09
C LEU A 116 5.27 10.55 -10.29
N ILE A 117 4.47 10.79 -9.25
CA ILE A 117 3.46 11.86 -9.22
C ILE A 117 3.82 12.92 -8.17
N SER A 118 3.16 14.08 -8.21
CA SER A 118 3.27 15.06 -7.11
C SER A 118 2.50 14.61 -5.87
N SER A 119 2.90 15.13 -4.70
CA SER A 119 2.12 15.08 -3.47
C SER A 119 1.22 16.32 -3.36
N GLY A 120 0.17 16.25 -2.52
CA GLY A 120 -0.68 17.40 -2.19
C GLY A 120 -2.12 17.30 -2.68
N ASP A 121 -2.40 16.45 -3.68
CA ASP A 121 -3.70 16.39 -4.35
C ASP A 121 -4.66 15.32 -3.78
N ILE A 122 -4.31 14.71 -2.66
CA ILE A 122 -5.08 13.64 -2.01
C ILE A 122 -5.47 14.10 -0.62
N LYS A 123 -6.77 14.08 -0.31
CA LYS A 123 -7.26 14.49 1.00
C LYS A 123 -6.93 13.44 2.06
N LEU A 124 -6.47 13.88 3.23
CA LEU A 124 -6.36 13.08 4.45
C LEU A 124 -6.82 13.94 5.62
N GLU A 125 -7.81 13.49 6.35
CA GLU A 125 -8.36 14.27 7.47
C GLU A 125 -7.33 14.47 8.57
N GLY A 126 -7.13 15.72 8.98
CA GLY A 126 -6.17 16.09 10.03
C GLY A 126 -4.71 16.22 9.56
N TYR A 127 -4.44 16.12 8.25
CA TYR A 127 -3.10 16.25 7.65
C TYR A 127 -3.16 17.12 6.39
N ASP A 128 -2.02 17.65 5.98
CA ASP A 128 -1.91 18.53 4.81
C ASP A 128 -2.27 17.79 3.52
N TYR A 129 -1.91 16.52 3.40
CA TYR A 129 -2.25 15.63 2.28
C TYR A 129 -2.16 14.16 2.66
N GLY A 130 -2.78 13.33 1.84
CA GLY A 130 -2.74 11.87 1.91
C GLY A 130 -1.88 11.25 0.82
N PHE A 131 -1.92 9.93 0.74
CA PHE A 131 -1.09 9.13 -0.14
C PHE A 131 -1.91 8.36 -1.18
N ILE A 132 -1.33 8.15 -2.38
CA ILE A 132 -2.00 7.48 -3.49
C ILE A 132 -2.38 6.02 -3.14
N GLY A 133 -1.51 5.26 -2.49
CA GLY A 133 -1.80 3.91 -2.03
C GLY A 133 -2.77 3.86 -0.86
N GLY A 134 -2.87 4.95 -0.08
CA GLY A 134 -3.89 5.13 0.95
C GLY A 134 -5.28 5.42 0.37
N ALA A 135 -5.34 6.09 -0.78
CA ALA A 135 -6.58 6.40 -1.50
C ALA A 135 -6.99 5.34 -2.53
N SER A 136 -6.25 4.23 -2.64
CA SER A 136 -6.47 3.23 -3.68
C SER A 136 -6.11 1.82 -3.24
N GLY A 137 -6.41 0.85 -4.09
CA GLY A 137 -5.98 -0.52 -3.93
C GLY A 137 -6.36 -1.40 -5.11
N LYS A 138 -5.66 -2.52 -5.21
CA LYS A 138 -5.92 -3.56 -6.20
C LYS A 138 -6.90 -4.59 -5.63
N ILE A 139 -8.01 -4.82 -6.32
CA ILE A 139 -9.07 -5.77 -5.89
C ILE A 139 -9.09 -7.05 -6.72
N SER A 140 -8.45 -7.05 -7.88
CA SER A 140 -8.20 -8.24 -8.71
C SER A 140 -6.92 -8.04 -9.51
N ASP A 141 -6.49 -9.05 -10.28
CA ASP A 141 -5.26 -8.95 -11.08
C ASP A 141 -5.30 -7.84 -12.14
N ASN A 142 -6.49 -7.48 -12.58
CA ASN A 142 -6.71 -6.48 -13.63
C ASN A 142 -7.60 -5.31 -13.19
N THR A 143 -7.83 -5.09 -11.89
CA THR A 143 -8.69 -4.00 -11.42
C THR A 143 -8.09 -3.28 -10.23
N VAL A 144 -7.93 -1.96 -10.37
CA VAL A 144 -7.64 -1.06 -9.25
C VAL A 144 -8.87 -0.20 -8.95
N VAL A 145 -9.03 0.16 -7.68
CA VAL A 145 -10.09 1.06 -7.23
C VAL A 145 -9.50 2.29 -6.55
N PHE A 146 -10.17 3.41 -6.71
CA PHE A 146 -9.87 4.65 -6.01
C PHE A 146 -11.05 5.06 -5.12
N PHE A 147 -10.76 5.58 -3.95
CA PHE A 147 -11.76 6.13 -3.03
C PHE A 147 -11.83 7.65 -3.18
N GLY A 148 -12.90 8.14 -3.78
CA GLY A 148 -13.06 9.52 -4.22
C GLY A 148 -12.71 9.71 -5.69
N ASN A 149 -12.95 10.94 -6.20
CA ASN A 149 -12.84 11.27 -7.62
C ASN A 149 -11.36 11.37 -8.07
N ALA A 150 -10.81 10.26 -8.52
CA ALA A 150 -9.46 10.21 -9.07
C ALA A 150 -9.30 11.01 -10.38
N GLU A 151 -10.38 11.27 -11.12
CA GLU A 151 -10.36 12.01 -12.39
C GLU A 151 -9.93 13.48 -12.20
N MET A 152 -10.07 14.01 -10.97
CA MET A 152 -9.63 15.36 -10.63
C MET A 152 -8.14 15.44 -10.26
N HIS A 153 -7.47 14.30 -10.10
CA HIS A 153 -6.03 14.31 -9.78
C HIS A 153 -5.20 14.76 -10.99
N PRO A 154 -4.21 15.67 -10.86
CA PRO A 154 -3.43 16.19 -11.98
C PRO A 154 -2.77 15.11 -12.85
N TYR A 155 -2.38 14.00 -12.24
CA TYR A 155 -1.75 12.86 -12.94
C TYR A 155 -2.72 11.76 -13.35
N TYR A 156 -4.05 11.99 -13.26
CA TYR A 156 -5.02 10.95 -13.61
C TYR A 156 -4.84 10.41 -15.04
N SER A 157 -4.59 11.29 -16.01
CA SER A 157 -4.37 10.88 -17.40
C SER A 157 -3.17 9.92 -17.53
N SER A 158 -2.05 10.23 -16.87
CA SER A 158 -0.85 9.37 -16.87
C SER A 158 -1.09 8.05 -16.16
N ILE A 159 -1.82 8.07 -15.02
CA ILE A 159 -2.21 6.86 -14.29
C ILE A 159 -3.10 5.98 -15.17
N ARG A 160 -4.10 6.57 -15.85
CA ARG A 160 -5.01 5.87 -16.74
C ARG A 160 -4.28 5.25 -17.94
N GLU A 161 -3.35 5.97 -18.55
CA GLU A 161 -2.51 5.46 -19.63
C GLU A 161 -1.68 4.27 -19.17
N LEU A 162 -1.02 4.38 -18.01
CA LEU A 162 -0.24 3.32 -17.41
C LEU A 162 -1.09 2.08 -17.08
N CYS A 163 -2.30 2.28 -16.54
CA CYS A 163 -3.26 1.20 -16.31
C CYS A 163 -3.68 0.53 -17.62
N SER A 164 -4.01 1.31 -18.65
CA SER A 164 -4.40 0.80 -19.98
C SER A 164 -3.29 -0.04 -20.63
N LYS A 165 -2.04 0.45 -20.59
CA LYS A 165 -0.85 -0.27 -21.07
C LYS A 165 -0.71 -1.65 -20.38
N ASN A 166 -1.08 -1.73 -19.13
CA ASN A 166 -1.00 -2.94 -18.30
C ASN A 166 -2.32 -3.75 -18.27
N LYS A 167 -3.31 -3.40 -19.07
CA LYS A 167 -4.65 -4.05 -19.13
C LYS A 167 -5.37 -4.04 -17.78
N ILE A 168 -5.25 -2.94 -17.04
CA ILE A 168 -5.87 -2.74 -15.74
C ILE A 168 -7.04 -1.78 -15.87
N GLU A 169 -8.21 -2.22 -15.42
CA GLU A 169 -9.42 -1.42 -15.28
C GLU A 169 -9.32 -0.51 -14.06
N ILE A 170 -9.75 0.74 -14.19
CA ILE A 170 -9.90 1.67 -13.07
C ILE A 170 -11.37 1.73 -12.66
N LYS A 171 -11.65 1.53 -11.38
CA LYS A 171 -12.96 1.79 -10.76
C LYS A 171 -12.84 2.92 -9.75
N ILE A 172 -13.82 3.81 -9.76
CA ILE A 172 -13.90 4.95 -8.85
C ILE A 172 -15.09 4.76 -7.93
N LEU A 173 -14.81 4.69 -6.62
CA LEU A 173 -15.82 4.69 -5.59
C LEU A 173 -16.05 6.14 -5.13
N CYS A 174 -17.32 6.49 -4.87
CA CYS A 174 -17.66 7.81 -4.31
C CYS A 174 -17.21 9.00 -5.17
N LYS A 175 -17.58 9.02 -6.46
CA LYS A 175 -17.20 10.09 -7.41
C LYS A 175 -17.53 11.53 -6.95
N ASN A 176 -18.48 11.69 -6.04
CA ASN A 176 -18.96 13.01 -5.58
C ASN A 176 -18.07 13.63 -4.47
N MET A 177 -16.97 12.98 -4.11
CA MET A 177 -16.04 13.49 -3.12
C MET A 177 -14.62 13.52 -3.68
N PRO A 178 -13.72 14.37 -3.14
CA PRO A 178 -12.32 14.41 -3.56
C PRO A 178 -11.63 13.06 -3.31
N LEU A 179 -10.58 12.78 -4.08
CA LEU A 179 -9.73 11.62 -3.84
C LEU A 179 -9.20 11.65 -2.41
N THR A 180 -9.48 10.61 -1.62
CA THR A 180 -9.28 10.61 -0.16
C THR A 180 -8.51 9.38 0.28
N ASP A 181 -7.48 9.61 1.09
CA ASP A 181 -6.73 8.56 1.76
C ASP A 181 -7.54 8.02 2.95
N VAL A 182 -7.89 6.75 2.88
CA VAL A 182 -8.62 5.99 3.92
C VAL A 182 -7.75 4.89 4.54
N GLY A 183 -6.44 4.95 4.32
CA GLY A 183 -5.49 3.96 4.80
C GLY A 183 -5.27 2.78 3.83
N GLY A 184 -5.90 2.82 2.65
CA GLY A 184 -5.77 1.82 1.58
C GLY A 184 -6.96 0.88 1.46
N ILE A 185 -7.09 0.29 0.27
CA ILE A 185 -8.11 -0.71 -0.05
C ILE A 185 -7.41 -2.05 -0.22
N VAL A 186 -7.88 -3.08 0.48
CA VAL A 186 -7.28 -4.41 0.49
C VAL A 186 -8.36 -5.44 0.13
N LYS A 187 -8.03 -6.33 -0.80
CA LYS A 187 -8.84 -7.52 -1.06
C LYS A 187 -8.69 -8.51 0.09
N ILE A 188 -9.79 -9.06 0.59
CA ILE A 188 -9.81 -10.03 1.71
C ILE A 188 -10.42 -11.40 1.33
N LEU A 189 -10.95 -11.54 0.12
CA LEU A 189 -11.60 -12.75 -0.38
C LEU A 189 -11.08 -13.13 -1.77
#